data_b6b5b817b2b5f1024c2ca3622f893280
#
_entry.id   b6b5b817b2b5f1024c2ca3622f893280
#
_cell.length_a   1.000
_cell.length_b   1.000
_cell.length_c   1.000
_cell.angle_alpha   90.00
_cell.angle_beta   90.00
_cell.angle_gamma   90.00
#
_symmetry.space_group_name_H-M   'P 1'
#
loop_
_entity.id
_entity.type
_entity.pdbx_description
1 polymer ?
#
loop_
_entity_poly.entity_id
_entity_poly.type
_entity_poly.pdbx_seq_one_letter_code
_entity_poly.pdbx_strand_id
1 'polypeptide(L)'
;HLAEYGAIPPDRLRAHLTDFLSEVAPVAEKLGLRLCCHPDDPPFPLLGLPRIMSTAMDIAAILQTIDSPANGLTLCSGSLGARPDNDLPAIMDRFGPKVHFLHLRNVRREGAAVAGSFFEDEHLEGDTDMVALIAAILREETRRRSEGRSDADIPMRPDHGQEIVDDLQRAGQPGYPLVGRLRGLAELRGVERALRVTGAFA
;
A
#
# COMPACT_ATOMS: atom_id res chain seq x y z
N HIS A 1 -27.09 6.05 3.56
CA HIS A 1 -25.83 6.30 2.83
C HIS A 1 -25.72 5.49 1.54
N LEU A 2 -26.00 4.15 1.52
CA LEU A 2 -25.91 3.37 0.26
C LEU A 2 -26.87 3.91 -0.83
N ALA A 3 -28.06 4.41 -0.43
CA ALA A 3 -29.01 4.99 -1.36
C ALA A 3 -28.52 6.31 -2.00
N GLU A 4 -27.64 7.06 -1.33
CA GLU A 4 -27.06 8.31 -1.83
C GLU A 4 -26.05 8.04 -2.95
N TYR A 5 -25.31 6.94 -2.86
CA TYR A 5 -24.36 6.54 -3.91
C TYR A 5 -25.07 5.93 -5.12
N GLY A 6 -26.28 5.38 -4.94
CA GLY A 6 -27.03 4.73 -6.01
C GLY A 6 -26.22 3.60 -6.66
N ALA A 7 -26.48 3.35 -7.92
CA ALA A 7 -25.75 2.38 -8.72
C ALA A 7 -24.63 3.09 -9.52
N ILE A 8 -23.57 3.55 -8.83
CA ILE A 8 -22.41 4.15 -9.50
C ILE A 8 -21.56 3.02 -10.11
N PRO A 9 -21.36 2.97 -11.43
CA PRO A 9 -20.47 2.00 -12.05
C PRO A 9 -18.99 2.39 -11.81
N PRO A 10 -18.05 1.41 -11.84
CA PRO A 10 -16.62 1.63 -11.54
C PRO A 10 -15.97 2.70 -12.42
N ASP A 11 -16.31 2.76 -13.70
CA ASP A 11 -15.79 3.73 -14.67
C ASP A 11 -16.19 5.17 -14.31
N ARG A 12 -17.43 5.38 -13.88
CA ARG A 12 -17.89 6.69 -13.40
C ARG A 12 -17.19 7.11 -12.11
N LEU A 13 -17.01 6.18 -11.18
CA LEU A 13 -16.27 6.47 -9.95
C LEU A 13 -14.82 6.83 -10.25
N ARG A 14 -14.19 6.11 -11.21
CA ARG A 14 -12.83 6.42 -11.67
C ARG A 14 -12.76 7.80 -12.34
N ALA A 15 -13.75 8.16 -13.15
CA ALA A 15 -13.84 9.49 -13.76
C ALA A 15 -13.89 10.59 -12.68
N HIS A 16 -14.72 10.43 -11.64
CA HIS A 16 -14.77 11.39 -10.54
C HIS A 16 -13.42 11.55 -9.83
N LEU A 17 -12.70 10.45 -9.60
CA LEU A 17 -11.34 10.53 -9.01
C LEU A 17 -10.38 11.25 -9.95
N THR A 18 -10.48 10.99 -11.25
CA THR A 18 -9.68 11.67 -12.28
C THR A 18 -9.94 13.18 -12.27
N ASP A 19 -11.20 13.59 -12.28
CA ASP A 19 -11.58 15.01 -12.25
C ASP A 19 -11.01 15.67 -10.97
N PHE A 20 -11.17 15.03 -9.82
CA PHE A 20 -10.60 15.52 -8.56
C PHE A 20 -9.07 15.66 -8.63
N LEU A 21 -8.36 14.64 -9.09
CA LEU A 21 -6.89 14.67 -9.20
C LEU A 21 -6.42 15.73 -10.20
N SER A 22 -7.16 15.97 -11.29
CA SER A 22 -6.81 17.00 -12.29
C SER A 22 -6.79 18.41 -11.70
N GLU A 23 -7.63 18.67 -10.72
CA GLU A 23 -7.68 19.96 -10.03
C GLU A 23 -6.63 20.08 -8.91
N VAL A 24 -6.43 19.01 -8.14
CA VAL A 24 -5.58 19.12 -6.93
C VAL A 24 -4.12 18.79 -7.17
N ALA A 25 -3.77 17.92 -8.14
CA ALA A 25 -2.38 17.54 -8.36
C ALA A 25 -1.48 18.70 -8.82
N PRO A 26 -1.91 19.62 -9.71
CA PRO A 26 -1.10 20.78 -10.06
C PRO A 26 -0.83 21.74 -8.88
N VAL A 27 -1.79 21.84 -7.95
CA VAL A 27 -1.62 22.65 -6.74
C VAL A 27 -0.64 21.97 -5.78
N ALA A 28 -0.78 20.66 -5.57
CA ALA A 28 0.14 19.87 -4.75
C ALA A 28 1.58 19.96 -5.28
N GLU A 29 1.76 19.85 -6.61
CA GLU A 29 3.06 19.95 -7.26
C GLU A 29 3.73 21.31 -7.00
N LYS A 30 3.00 22.42 -7.17
CA LYS A 30 3.49 23.78 -6.87
C LYS A 30 3.91 23.95 -5.43
N LEU A 31 3.28 23.25 -4.52
CA LEU A 31 3.57 23.28 -3.08
C LEU A 31 4.65 22.27 -2.65
N GLY A 32 5.17 21.48 -3.58
CA GLY A 32 6.12 20.39 -3.29
C GLY A 32 5.52 19.23 -2.50
N LEU A 33 4.18 19.08 -2.53
CA LEU A 33 3.46 18.01 -1.84
C LEU A 33 3.33 16.77 -2.75
N ARG A 34 3.18 15.61 -2.12
CA ARG A 34 2.87 14.34 -2.78
C ARG A 34 1.50 13.86 -2.36
N LEU A 35 0.62 13.61 -3.32
CA LEU A 35 -0.64 12.93 -3.10
C LEU A 35 -0.37 11.42 -3.16
N CYS A 36 -0.79 10.70 -2.13
CA CYS A 36 -0.54 9.27 -2.01
C CYS A 36 -1.88 8.54 -2.01
N CYS A 37 -2.40 8.20 -3.19
CA CYS A 37 -3.64 7.45 -3.29
C CYS A 37 -3.46 6.10 -2.61
N HIS A 38 -4.32 5.80 -1.61
CA HIS A 38 -4.29 4.54 -0.89
C HIS A 38 -5.17 3.51 -1.62
N PRO A 39 -4.72 2.25 -1.76
CA PRO A 39 -5.55 1.19 -2.32
C PRO A 39 -6.85 1.00 -1.55
N ASP A 40 -7.85 0.43 -2.22
CA ASP A 40 -9.08 0.02 -1.56
C ASP A 40 -8.80 -1.02 -0.47
N ASP A 41 -9.48 -0.91 0.66
CA ASP A 41 -9.45 -1.91 1.73
C ASP A 41 -10.90 -2.24 2.16
N PRO A 42 -11.40 -3.44 1.88
CA PRO A 42 -10.77 -4.52 1.11
C PRO A 42 -10.68 -4.21 -0.39
N PRO A 43 -9.74 -4.87 -1.14
CA PRO A 43 -9.48 -4.59 -2.56
C PRO A 43 -10.44 -5.36 -3.49
N PHE A 44 -11.72 -5.31 -3.20
CA PHE A 44 -12.81 -5.91 -3.98
C PHE A 44 -14.14 -5.22 -3.64
N PRO A 45 -15.14 -5.23 -4.54
CA PRO A 45 -16.44 -4.62 -4.30
C PRO A 45 -17.09 -5.13 -3.01
N LEU A 46 -17.63 -4.21 -2.21
CA LEU A 46 -18.26 -4.50 -0.93
C LEU A 46 -19.54 -3.69 -0.78
N LEU A 47 -20.58 -4.31 -0.20
CA LEU A 47 -21.89 -3.67 0.05
C LEU A 47 -22.53 -3.07 -1.21
N GLY A 48 -22.26 -3.64 -2.39
CA GLY A 48 -22.76 -3.12 -3.67
C GLY A 48 -22.01 -1.89 -4.20
N LEU A 49 -20.95 -1.44 -3.51
CA LEU A 49 -20.12 -0.32 -3.95
C LEU A 49 -18.92 -0.83 -4.75
N PRO A 50 -18.58 -0.17 -5.87
CA PRO A 50 -17.40 -0.52 -6.66
C PRO A 50 -16.12 -0.13 -5.92
N ARG A 51 -15.03 -0.79 -6.31
CA ARG A 51 -13.65 -0.45 -5.95
C ARG A 51 -12.87 -0.16 -7.22
N ILE A 52 -11.97 0.81 -7.19
CA ILE A 52 -11.27 1.32 -8.38
C ILE A 52 -9.76 1.41 -8.21
N MET A 53 -9.24 0.98 -7.06
CA MET A 53 -7.82 0.98 -6.71
C MET A 53 -7.43 -0.34 -6.03
N SER A 54 -7.74 -1.46 -6.70
CA SER A 54 -7.63 -2.82 -6.12
C SER A 54 -6.59 -3.69 -6.80
N THR A 55 -6.13 -3.32 -7.99
CA THR A 55 -5.24 -4.14 -8.84
C THR A 55 -4.14 -3.30 -9.48
N ALA A 56 -3.10 -3.97 -10.00
CA ALA A 56 -2.06 -3.30 -10.80
C ALA A 56 -2.63 -2.54 -12.03
N MET A 57 -3.74 -3.02 -12.59
CA MET A 57 -4.41 -2.32 -13.71
C MET A 57 -5.12 -1.05 -13.24
N ASP A 58 -5.76 -1.09 -12.08
CA ASP A 58 -6.39 0.10 -11.50
C ASP A 58 -5.34 1.16 -11.13
N ILE A 59 -4.24 0.73 -10.51
CA ILE A 59 -3.09 1.60 -10.21
C ILE A 59 -2.58 2.28 -11.48
N ALA A 60 -2.34 1.50 -12.54
CA ALA A 60 -1.89 2.04 -13.82
C ALA A 60 -2.88 3.09 -14.37
N ALA A 61 -4.18 2.80 -14.35
CA ALA A 61 -5.20 3.71 -14.83
C ALA A 61 -5.19 5.05 -14.09
N ILE A 62 -5.07 5.03 -12.75
CA ILE A 62 -5.06 6.25 -11.93
C ILE A 62 -3.76 7.04 -12.09
N LEU A 63 -2.61 6.37 -12.13
CA LEU A 63 -1.32 7.05 -12.29
C LEU A 63 -1.12 7.64 -13.69
N GLN A 64 -1.76 7.07 -14.71
CA GLN A 64 -1.70 7.58 -16.10
C GLN A 64 -2.61 8.79 -16.35
N THR A 65 -3.61 9.02 -15.50
CA THR A 65 -4.56 10.13 -15.69
C THR A 65 -3.88 11.50 -15.64
N ILE A 66 -2.91 11.65 -14.74
CA ILE A 66 -2.20 12.91 -14.51
C ILE A 66 -0.71 12.61 -14.44
N ASP A 67 0.05 13.03 -15.44
CA ASP A 67 1.51 12.92 -15.43
C ASP A 67 2.11 14.06 -14.58
N SER A 68 2.02 13.90 -13.28
CA SER A 68 2.60 14.81 -12.28
C SER A 68 3.40 14.02 -11.25
N PRO A 69 4.54 14.52 -10.81
CA PRO A 69 5.26 13.93 -9.68
C PRO A 69 4.46 13.96 -8.38
N ALA A 70 3.43 14.83 -8.29
CA ALA A 70 2.54 14.91 -7.13
C ALA A 70 1.46 13.82 -7.14
N ASN A 71 1.14 13.20 -8.29
CA ASN A 71 0.21 12.09 -8.36
C ASN A 71 0.93 10.77 -8.07
N GLY A 72 0.66 10.17 -6.95
CA GLY A 72 1.36 8.98 -6.48
C GLY A 72 0.51 8.00 -5.68
N LEU A 73 1.17 7.01 -5.13
CA LEU A 73 0.60 5.83 -4.49
C LEU A 73 1.14 5.68 -3.08
N THR A 74 0.27 5.35 -2.13
CA THR A 74 0.63 4.57 -0.96
C THR A 74 0.60 3.10 -1.33
N LEU A 75 1.72 2.40 -1.35
CA LEU A 75 1.71 0.96 -1.50
C LEU A 75 1.39 0.33 -0.15
N CYS A 76 0.18 -0.20 -0.01
CA CYS A 76 -0.26 -0.93 1.18
C CYS A 76 -0.27 -2.43 0.90
N SER A 77 0.69 -3.15 1.47
CA SER A 77 0.80 -4.60 1.26
C SER A 77 -0.34 -5.37 1.91
N GLY A 78 -0.92 -4.88 2.99
CA GLY A 78 -2.08 -5.51 3.62
C GLY A 78 -3.34 -5.39 2.78
N SER A 79 -3.66 -4.18 2.27
CA SER A 79 -4.82 -3.99 1.40
C SER A 79 -4.69 -4.78 0.10
N LEU A 80 -3.64 -4.52 -0.68
CA LEU A 80 -3.44 -5.20 -1.97
C LEU A 80 -3.21 -6.71 -1.79
N GLY A 81 -2.53 -7.13 -0.71
CA GLY A 81 -2.22 -8.53 -0.41
C GLY A 81 -3.44 -9.36 0.03
N ALA A 82 -4.57 -8.71 0.39
CA ALA A 82 -5.82 -9.42 0.63
C ALA A 82 -6.40 -10.07 -0.65
N ARG A 83 -5.92 -9.67 -1.84
CA ARG A 83 -6.21 -10.32 -3.12
C ARG A 83 -5.12 -11.32 -3.49
N PRO A 84 -5.48 -12.57 -3.81
CA PRO A 84 -4.49 -13.59 -4.17
C PRO A 84 -3.86 -13.38 -5.56
N ASP A 85 -4.46 -12.55 -6.41
CA ASP A 85 -4.02 -12.26 -7.77
C ASP A 85 -3.14 -11.00 -7.88
N ASN A 86 -2.78 -10.37 -6.77
CA ASN A 86 -1.83 -9.27 -6.72
C ASN A 86 -0.42 -9.78 -6.34
N ASP A 87 0.56 -9.51 -7.19
CA ASP A 87 1.99 -9.71 -6.93
C ASP A 87 2.59 -8.39 -6.42
N LEU A 88 2.80 -8.27 -5.13
CA LEU A 88 3.22 -7.01 -4.49
C LEU A 88 4.66 -6.61 -4.86
N PRO A 89 5.65 -7.51 -4.90
CA PRO A 89 6.97 -7.19 -5.43
C PRO A 89 6.93 -6.67 -6.87
N ALA A 90 6.17 -7.32 -7.76
CA ALA A 90 6.02 -6.87 -9.14
C ALA A 90 5.28 -5.52 -9.26
N ILE A 91 4.28 -5.26 -8.40
CA ILE A 91 3.63 -3.95 -8.29
C ILE A 91 4.63 -2.89 -7.88
N MET A 92 5.49 -3.18 -6.89
CA MET A 92 6.54 -2.25 -6.45
C MET A 92 7.57 -1.99 -7.56
N ASP A 93 8.06 -3.02 -8.23
CA ASP A 93 9.02 -2.87 -9.34
C ASP A 93 8.42 -2.03 -10.49
N ARG A 94 7.12 -2.20 -10.78
CA ARG A 94 6.45 -1.47 -11.87
C ARG A 94 6.13 -0.01 -11.53
N PHE A 95 5.61 0.24 -10.34
CA PHE A 95 5.07 1.55 -9.95
C PHE A 95 5.95 2.30 -8.93
N GLY A 96 7.07 1.73 -8.55
CA GLY A 96 8.01 2.29 -7.59
C GLY A 96 8.29 3.78 -7.78
N PRO A 97 8.53 4.29 -9.02
CA PRO A 97 8.76 5.72 -9.26
C PRO A 97 7.68 6.65 -8.71
N LYS A 98 6.45 6.17 -8.56
CA LYS A 98 5.28 6.91 -8.06
C LYS A 98 4.82 6.46 -6.65
N VAL A 99 5.51 5.53 -6.01
CA VAL A 99 5.23 5.15 -4.61
C VAL A 99 5.88 6.17 -3.70
N HIS A 100 5.07 6.93 -2.96
CA HIS A 100 5.58 7.98 -2.08
C HIS A 100 5.45 7.64 -0.59
N PHE A 101 4.71 6.58 -0.27
CA PHE A 101 4.55 6.10 1.09
C PHE A 101 4.30 4.59 1.10
N LEU A 102 4.70 3.92 2.19
CA LEU A 102 4.57 2.47 2.34
C LEU A 102 3.80 2.12 3.61
N HIS A 103 2.81 1.24 3.46
CA HIS A 103 2.18 0.51 4.55
C HIS A 103 2.59 -0.96 4.44
N LEU A 104 3.47 -1.42 5.32
CA LEU A 104 4.01 -2.79 5.27
C LEU A 104 3.24 -3.72 6.23
N ARG A 105 1.92 -3.68 6.13
CA ARG A 105 0.98 -4.57 6.80
C ARG A 105 0.97 -5.95 6.13
N ASN A 106 0.75 -7.02 6.87
CA ASN A 106 0.54 -8.34 6.29
C ASN A 106 -0.78 -8.95 6.76
N VAL A 107 -1.39 -9.74 5.90
CA VAL A 107 -2.66 -10.42 6.14
C VAL A 107 -2.57 -11.87 5.69
N ARG A 108 -3.40 -12.73 6.27
CA ARG A 108 -3.59 -14.10 5.84
C ARG A 108 -4.99 -14.28 5.27
N ARG A 109 -5.07 -14.86 4.09
CA ARG A 109 -6.33 -15.18 3.41
C ARG A 109 -6.87 -16.52 3.88
N GLU A 110 -8.18 -16.61 4.03
CA GLU A 110 -8.88 -17.87 4.36
C GLU A 110 -9.28 -18.67 3.10
N GLY A 111 -8.53 -18.55 2.02
CA GLY A 111 -8.74 -19.27 0.77
C GLY A 111 -8.25 -18.51 -0.46
N ALA A 112 -8.54 -19.06 -1.64
CA ALA A 112 -8.06 -18.52 -2.91
C ALA A 112 -9.06 -17.57 -3.61
N ALA A 113 -10.23 -17.32 -3.01
CA ALA A 113 -11.23 -16.44 -3.62
C ALA A 113 -10.79 -14.97 -3.51
N VAL A 114 -10.96 -14.19 -4.59
CA VAL A 114 -10.63 -12.77 -4.62
C VAL A 114 -11.40 -11.98 -3.54
N ALA A 115 -12.70 -12.26 -3.39
CA ALA A 115 -13.55 -11.66 -2.36
C ALA A 115 -13.71 -12.59 -1.15
N GLY A 116 -12.62 -13.22 -0.72
CA GLY A 116 -12.57 -14.10 0.43
C GLY A 116 -12.35 -13.36 1.75
N SER A 117 -12.58 -14.06 2.85
CA SER A 117 -12.21 -13.58 4.18
C SER A 117 -10.68 -13.56 4.35
N PHE A 118 -10.21 -12.62 5.14
CA PHE A 118 -8.81 -12.50 5.55
C PHE A 118 -8.73 -11.89 6.95
N PHE A 119 -7.60 -12.05 7.61
CA PHE A 119 -7.34 -11.49 8.93
C PHE A 119 -5.92 -10.95 9.03
N GLU A 120 -5.70 -10.07 10.01
CA GLU A 120 -4.37 -9.55 10.31
C GLU A 120 -3.42 -10.68 10.73
N ASP A 121 -2.26 -10.74 10.11
CA ASP A 121 -1.21 -11.68 10.49
C ASP A 121 0.08 -10.96 10.90
N GLU A 122 1.03 -11.71 11.42
CA GLU A 122 2.35 -11.19 11.71
C GLU A 122 3.03 -10.71 10.42
N HIS A 123 3.87 -9.68 10.52
CA HIS A 123 4.41 -9.00 9.34
C HIS A 123 5.22 -9.93 8.43
N LEU A 124 5.86 -10.96 8.97
CA LEU A 124 6.67 -11.93 8.19
C LEU A 124 5.95 -13.26 7.92
N GLU A 125 4.78 -13.51 8.55
CA GLU A 125 4.08 -14.80 8.46
C GLU A 125 2.84 -14.76 7.55
N GLY A 126 2.36 -13.57 7.17
CA GLY A 126 1.21 -13.44 6.29
C GLY A 126 1.52 -13.85 4.84
N ASP A 127 0.49 -13.73 3.98
CA ASP A 127 0.56 -14.25 2.60
C ASP A 127 1.37 -13.37 1.63
N THR A 128 1.74 -12.16 2.02
CA THR A 128 2.67 -11.33 1.25
C THR A 128 4.11 -11.73 1.59
N ASP A 129 4.90 -12.10 0.59
CA ASP A 129 6.35 -12.26 0.76
C ASP A 129 6.99 -10.91 1.06
N MET A 130 7.10 -10.61 2.36
CA MET A 130 7.60 -9.34 2.84
C MET A 130 9.10 -9.17 2.56
N VAL A 131 9.86 -10.26 2.49
CA VAL A 131 11.30 -10.20 2.16
C VAL A 131 11.48 -9.78 0.71
N ALA A 132 10.75 -10.39 -0.22
CA ALA A 132 10.78 -10.02 -1.63
C ALA A 132 10.27 -8.58 -1.87
N LEU A 133 9.22 -8.17 -1.14
CA LEU A 133 8.69 -6.81 -1.24
C LEU A 133 9.71 -5.78 -0.73
N ILE A 134 10.35 -6.00 0.41
CA ILE A 134 11.38 -5.09 0.93
C ILE A 134 12.58 -5.05 -0.02
N ALA A 135 12.98 -6.17 -0.64
CA ALA A 135 14.01 -6.17 -1.67
C ALA A 135 13.63 -5.27 -2.87
N ALA A 136 12.39 -5.34 -3.35
CA ALA A 136 11.90 -4.46 -4.42
C ALA A 136 11.92 -2.98 -4.01
N ILE A 137 11.55 -2.66 -2.77
CA ILE A 137 11.63 -1.30 -2.22
C ILE A 137 13.08 -0.80 -2.23
N LEU A 138 14.03 -1.62 -1.79
CA LEU A 138 15.45 -1.26 -1.74
C LEU A 138 16.05 -1.04 -3.14
N ARG A 139 15.62 -1.81 -4.14
CA ARG A 139 15.99 -1.57 -5.55
C ARG A 139 15.53 -0.19 -6.01
N GLU A 140 14.26 0.14 -5.75
CA GLU A 140 13.71 1.45 -6.11
C GLU A 140 14.42 2.60 -5.40
N GLU A 141 14.67 2.49 -4.10
CA GLU A 141 15.41 3.53 -3.36
C GLU A 141 16.84 3.70 -3.90
N THR A 142 17.49 2.59 -4.29
CA THR A 142 18.82 2.65 -4.92
C THR A 142 18.78 3.33 -6.27
N ARG A 143 17.77 3.00 -7.10
CA ARG A 143 17.52 3.69 -8.37
C ARG A 143 17.31 5.18 -8.17
N ARG A 144 16.47 5.60 -7.21
CA ARG A 144 16.24 7.01 -6.88
C ARG A 144 17.50 7.73 -6.46
N ARG A 145 18.36 7.11 -5.65
CA ARG A 145 19.66 7.67 -5.26
C ARG A 145 20.57 7.87 -6.45
N SER A 146 20.63 6.89 -7.38
CA SER A 146 21.45 6.99 -8.59
C SER A 146 20.97 8.10 -9.54
N GLU A 147 19.68 8.44 -9.51
CA GLU A 147 19.09 9.53 -10.28
C GLU A 147 19.16 10.89 -9.55
N GLY A 148 19.72 10.94 -8.34
CA GLY A 148 19.83 12.17 -7.55
C GLY A 148 18.50 12.71 -7.03
N ARG A 149 17.48 11.86 -6.89
CA ARG A 149 16.17 12.27 -6.36
C ARG A 149 16.28 12.66 -4.89
N SER A 150 15.63 13.75 -4.51
CA SER A 150 15.56 14.20 -3.11
C SER A 150 14.66 13.32 -2.23
N ASP A 151 13.75 12.52 -2.85
CA ASP A 151 12.85 11.58 -2.21
C ASP A 151 13.34 10.13 -2.37
N ALA A 152 14.66 9.92 -2.22
CA ALA A 152 15.26 8.60 -2.41
C ALA A 152 14.81 7.57 -1.37
N ASP A 153 14.63 7.98 -0.13
CA ASP A 153 14.11 7.14 0.94
C ASP A 153 12.58 7.24 0.96
N ILE A 154 11.90 6.10 0.92
CA ILE A 154 10.44 6.07 0.93
C ILE A 154 9.97 5.89 2.38
N PRO A 155 9.21 6.87 2.95
CA PRO A 155 8.68 6.73 4.30
C PRO A 155 7.79 5.50 4.43
N MET A 156 7.90 4.77 5.54
CA MET A 156 7.13 3.57 5.79
C MET A 156 6.58 3.51 7.22
N ARG A 157 5.52 2.75 7.38
CA ARG A 157 5.01 2.31 8.68
C ARG A 157 4.59 0.84 8.62
N PRO A 158 4.60 0.12 9.78
CA PRO A 158 4.10 -1.26 9.84
C PRO A 158 2.58 -1.34 9.62
N ASP A 159 1.88 -0.22 9.74
CA ASP A 159 0.45 0.00 9.62
C ASP A 159 -0.34 -0.72 10.72
N HIS A 160 -0.89 -1.90 10.48
CA HIS A 160 -1.60 -2.69 11.46
C HIS A 160 -0.66 -3.64 12.22
N GLY A 161 -1.21 -4.39 13.17
CA GLY A 161 -0.53 -5.44 13.93
C GLY A 161 -1.51 -6.21 14.80
N GLN A 162 -1.04 -7.31 15.36
CA GLN A 162 -1.81 -8.13 16.30
C GLN A 162 -1.64 -7.59 17.72
N GLU A 163 -2.69 -7.66 18.53
CA GLU A 163 -2.61 -7.35 19.96
C GLU A 163 -1.80 -8.41 20.69
N ILE A 164 -0.73 -8.00 21.34
CA ILE A 164 0.16 -8.88 22.13
C ILE A 164 0.54 -8.23 23.44
N VAL A 165 0.88 -9.06 24.43
CA VAL A 165 1.40 -8.63 25.74
C VAL A 165 0.47 -7.56 26.36
N ASP A 166 0.99 -6.37 26.63
CA ASP A 166 0.24 -5.27 27.28
C ASP A 166 -0.89 -4.70 26.41
N ASP A 167 -0.87 -4.90 25.10
CA ASP A 167 -1.97 -4.49 24.23
C ASP A 167 -3.29 -5.17 24.61
N LEU A 168 -3.22 -6.43 25.09
CA LEU A 168 -4.41 -7.19 25.53
C LEU A 168 -5.13 -6.57 26.74
N GLN A 169 -4.48 -5.67 27.46
CA GLN A 169 -5.02 -4.99 28.63
C GLN A 169 -5.38 -3.53 28.37
N ARG A 170 -5.14 -3.04 27.15
CA ARG A 170 -5.39 -1.64 26.76
C ARG A 170 -6.56 -1.57 25.81
N ALA A 171 -7.47 -0.63 26.06
CA ALA A 171 -8.47 -0.26 25.08
C ALA A 171 -7.76 0.51 23.94
N GLY A 172 -7.64 -0.10 22.77
CA GLY A 172 -7.05 0.47 21.56
C GLY A 172 -8.04 0.45 20.40
N GLN A 173 -7.67 1.10 19.30
CA GLN A 173 -8.38 0.94 18.04
C GLN A 173 -8.04 -0.44 17.45
N PRO A 174 -9.02 -1.25 17.02
CA PRO A 174 -8.77 -2.51 16.33
C PRO A 174 -7.78 -2.34 15.18
N GLY A 175 -6.80 -3.23 15.09
CA GLY A 175 -5.72 -3.17 14.08
C GLY A 175 -4.57 -2.22 14.43
N TYR A 176 -4.68 -1.40 15.48
CA TYR A 176 -3.65 -0.42 15.85
C TYR A 176 -3.06 -0.60 17.27
N PRO A 177 -2.67 -1.83 17.68
CA PRO A 177 -2.01 -2.07 18.97
C PRO A 177 -0.62 -1.42 18.98
N LEU A 178 -0.17 -0.96 20.14
CA LEU A 178 1.14 -0.33 20.25
C LEU A 178 2.28 -1.35 20.15
N VAL A 179 2.23 -2.39 21.01
CA VAL A 179 3.33 -3.37 21.15
C VAL A 179 3.45 -4.22 19.87
N GLY A 180 2.32 -4.72 19.36
CA GLY A 180 2.30 -5.50 18.11
C GLY A 180 2.84 -4.74 16.92
N ARG A 181 2.51 -3.46 16.78
CA ARG A 181 3.07 -2.61 15.70
C ARG A 181 4.54 -2.31 15.88
N LEU A 182 5.02 -2.12 17.11
CA LEU A 182 6.46 -1.96 17.38
C LEU A 182 7.23 -3.24 17.07
N ARG A 183 6.66 -4.42 17.38
CA ARG A 183 7.21 -5.71 16.98
C ARG A 183 7.34 -5.79 15.45
N GLY A 184 6.25 -5.56 14.72
CA GLY A 184 6.28 -5.58 13.26
C GLY A 184 7.29 -4.61 12.67
N LEU A 185 7.37 -3.39 13.21
CA LEU A 185 8.38 -2.43 12.79
C LEU A 185 9.82 -2.94 13.01
N ALA A 186 10.08 -3.62 14.12
CA ALA A 186 11.40 -4.19 14.41
C ALA A 186 11.73 -5.34 13.42
N GLU A 187 10.75 -6.21 13.10
CA GLU A 187 10.88 -7.29 12.13
C GLU A 187 11.21 -6.74 10.73
N LEU A 188 10.43 -5.77 10.25
CA LEU A 188 10.64 -5.13 8.94
C LEU A 188 12.01 -4.46 8.82
N ARG A 189 12.42 -3.72 9.85
CA ARG A 189 13.75 -3.09 9.91
C ARG A 189 14.89 -4.11 10.00
N GLY A 190 14.65 -5.25 10.63
CA GLY A 190 15.59 -6.37 10.67
C GLY A 190 15.83 -6.95 9.28
N VAL A 191 14.76 -7.20 8.52
CA VAL A 191 14.84 -7.67 7.13
C VAL A 191 15.53 -6.62 6.25
N GLU A 192 15.11 -5.36 6.31
CA GLU A 192 15.74 -4.28 5.56
C GLU A 192 17.25 -4.21 5.83
N ARG A 193 17.65 -4.25 7.11
CA ARG A 193 19.06 -4.21 7.50
C ARG A 193 19.84 -5.40 6.97
N ALA A 194 19.28 -6.60 7.05
CA ALA A 194 19.90 -7.81 6.53
C ALA A 194 20.13 -7.73 5.02
N LEU A 195 19.13 -7.33 4.26
CA LEU A 195 19.22 -7.16 2.80
C LEU A 195 20.26 -6.10 2.43
N ARG A 196 20.29 -4.95 3.11
CA ARG A 196 21.30 -3.90 2.84
C ARG A 196 22.72 -4.36 3.11
N VAL A 197 22.96 -5.14 4.17
CA VAL A 197 24.31 -5.62 4.53
C VAL A 197 24.80 -6.71 3.59
N THR A 198 23.92 -7.60 3.15
CA THR A 198 24.25 -8.71 2.26
C THR A 198 24.25 -8.33 0.78
N GLY A 199 23.62 -7.22 0.42
CA GLY A 199 23.37 -6.86 -0.97
C GLY A 199 22.34 -7.77 -1.67
N ALA A 200 21.58 -8.57 -0.93
CA ALA A 200 20.68 -9.59 -1.48
C ALA A 200 19.36 -9.02 -2.07
N PHE A 201 19.35 -7.75 -2.44
CA PHE A 201 18.21 -7.09 -3.10
C PHE A 201 18.56 -6.57 -4.51
N ALA A 202 19.83 -6.65 -4.91
CA ALA A 202 20.33 -6.17 -6.19
C ALA A 202 19.91 -7.09 -7.35
#